data_8db56bc7478b5121e2c4d4c7b5116ab6
#
_entry.id   8db56bc7478b5121e2c4d4c7b5116ab6
#
_cell.length_a   1.000
_cell.length_b   1.000
_cell.length_c   1.000
_cell.angle_alpha   90.00
_cell.angle_beta   90.00
_cell.angle_gamma   90.00
#
_symmetry.space_group_name_H-M   'P 1'
#
loop_
_entity.id
_entity.type
_entity.pdbx_description
1 polymer ?
#
loop_
_entity_poly.entity_id
_entity_poly.type
_entity_poly.pdbx_seq_one_letter_code
_entity_poly.pdbx_strand_id
1 'polypeptide(L)'
;MKNIPWLLLLVTLAGCSSATQSSSSTADRPSSDGGGSSGGKPRIALIMKSLANEFFATMADGAKAHQSAHAEQYDLIVNGIKDERDVTRQVALVDEMVASGVDALVIAPADSKALIPVLRRARQSGVVVINIDNQLDAKQLETERLRIPFVGPDNRVGAKLVGDYLAAKLSPGDEVAILEGLQTSENGRLRKEGFEDAMKAAGMRIVDSQSAQWEMSKANTLASSMLAEHPEIKAILAANDSMALGAMAAAKSVGRERDLSIVGFDNIAAVKDAIRAGRILATADQHGDQLAVFGIEAALRALADKDSVPADIQTPIDLVTAETLGQ
;
A
#
# COMPACT_ATOMS: atom_id res chain seq x y z
N MET A 1 -45.12 42.51 29.00
CA MET A 1 -44.78 43.82 29.59
C MET A 1 -43.28 43.93 29.50
N LYS A 2 -42.64 44.74 28.73
CA LYS A 2 -42.62 46.13 28.27
C LYS A 2 -41.95 46.20 26.91
N ASN A 3 -42.59 46.96 26.04
CA ASN A 3 -42.20 47.43 24.71
C ASN A 3 -41.10 48.50 24.74
N ILE A 4 -40.58 48.76 23.51
CA ILE A 4 -40.29 50.13 22.94
C ILE A 4 -38.84 50.40 22.66
N PRO A 5 -38.51 51.22 21.62
CA PRO A 5 -38.86 51.23 20.17
C PRO A 5 -37.64 51.55 19.24
N TRP A 6 -37.94 51.54 17.94
CA TRP A 6 -37.28 52.14 16.80
C TRP A 6 -36.61 53.53 16.97
N LEU A 7 -35.47 53.70 16.27
CA LEU A 7 -35.09 55.05 15.78
C LEU A 7 -34.50 54.94 14.36
N LEU A 8 -35.29 55.43 13.41
CA LEU A 8 -34.84 55.76 12.05
C LEU A 8 -34.04 57.09 12.12
N LEU A 9 -32.94 57.17 11.38
CA LEU A 9 -32.33 58.45 11.00
C LEU A 9 -32.04 58.45 9.50
N LEU A 10 -32.91 59.19 8.77
CA LEU A 10 -32.68 59.66 7.41
C LEU A 10 -31.79 60.91 7.47
N VAL A 11 -30.75 60.98 6.62
CA VAL A 11 -30.17 62.27 6.20
C VAL A 11 -29.94 62.24 4.69
N THR A 12 -30.40 63.30 4.10
CA THR A 12 -30.61 63.61 2.69
C THR A 12 -29.40 64.19 1.97
N LEU A 13 -29.23 63.82 0.73
CA LEU A 13 -28.78 64.52 -0.47
C LEU A 13 -28.00 65.85 -0.36
N ALA A 14 -26.85 65.92 -1.04
CA ALA A 14 -26.52 67.01 -1.93
C ALA A 14 -25.59 66.54 -3.05
N GLY A 15 -26.03 66.71 -4.29
CA GLY A 15 -25.30 66.41 -5.50
C GLY A 15 -24.33 67.55 -5.91
N CYS A 16 -23.34 67.17 -6.73
CA CYS A 16 -22.69 68.08 -7.69
C CYS A 16 -22.29 67.27 -8.91
N SER A 17 -22.86 67.65 -10.02
CA SER A 17 -22.48 67.20 -11.38
C SER A 17 -21.18 67.88 -11.79
N SER A 18 -20.26 67.15 -12.38
CA SER A 18 -19.28 67.70 -13.34
C SER A 18 -18.98 66.65 -14.38
N ALA A 19 -19.39 66.93 -15.58
CA ALA A 19 -19.05 66.18 -16.77
C ALA A 19 -17.64 66.54 -17.22
N THR A 20 -16.82 65.52 -17.56
CA THR A 20 -15.72 65.74 -18.54
C THR A 20 -15.33 64.41 -19.18
N GLN A 21 -15.58 64.39 -20.46
CA GLN A 21 -14.87 63.74 -21.59
C GLN A 21 -14.29 62.36 -21.51
N SER A 22 -14.81 61.52 -22.38
CA SER A 22 -14.30 60.29 -22.96
C SER A 22 -12.88 60.41 -23.50
N SER A 23 -12.01 59.48 -23.03
CA SER A 23 -10.89 59.00 -23.85
C SER A 23 -10.89 57.47 -23.79
N SER A 24 -11.17 56.86 -24.93
CA SER A 24 -11.05 55.46 -25.20
C SER A 24 -9.58 55.04 -25.15
N SER A 25 -9.16 54.31 -24.12
CA SER A 25 -7.96 53.50 -24.17
C SER A 25 -8.41 52.02 -24.08
N THR A 26 -8.30 51.36 -25.19
CA THR A 26 -8.29 49.88 -25.31
C THR A 26 -7.18 49.37 -24.42
N ALA A 27 -7.52 48.94 -23.21
CA ALA A 27 -6.64 48.14 -22.39
C ALA A 27 -6.73 46.66 -22.90
N ASP A 28 -5.69 46.24 -23.53
CA ASP A 28 -5.43 44.81 -23.78
C ASP A 28 -5.57 44.05 -22.46
N ARG A 29 -6.58 43.18 -22.40
CA ARG A 29 -6.62 42.10 -21.43
C ARG A 29 -5.47 41.15 -21.78
N PRO A 30 -4.54 40.86 -20.89
CA PRO A 30 -3.69 39.73 -21.10
C PRO A 30 -4.58 38.47 -21.08
N SER A 31 -4.67 37.80 -22.20
CA SER A 31 -5.14 36.43 -22.31
C SER A 31 -4.38 35.62 -21.27
N SER A 32 -5.11 35.12 -20.30
CA SER A 32 -4.62 34.07 -19.41
C SER A 32 -4.41 32.81 -20.28
N ASP A 33 -3.27 32.74 -20.92
CA ASP A 33 -2.77 31.50 -21.49
C ASP A 33 -2.61 30.47 -20.38
N GLY A 34 -3.28 29.37 -20.61
CA GLY A 34 -3.34 28.25 -19.70
C GLY A 34 -1.98 27.71 -19.28
N GLY A 35 -1.93 27.32 -18.03
CA GLY A 35 -1.11 26.28 -17.45
C GLY A 35 0.25 26.00 -18.06
N GLY A 36 1.19 26.95 -18.01
CA GLY A 36 2.59 26.70 -18.25
C GLY A 36 3.12 25.87 -17.07
N SER A 37 3.54 24.64 -17.31
CA SER A 37 4.42 23.88 -16.45
C SER A 37 5.55 24.80 -15.97
N SER A 38 5.59 25.14 -14.70
CA SER A 38 6.76 25.75 -14.08
C SER A 38 7.92 24.78 -14.32
N GLY A 39 9.02 25.23 -14.96
CA GLY A 39 10.17 24.42 -15.35
C GLY A 39 10.96 23.83 -14.17
N GLY A 40 10.30 23.38 -13.10
CA GLY A 40 10.85 22.67 -11.96
C GLY A 40 10.76 21.16 -12.15
N LYS A 41 11.53 20.43 -11.37
CA LYS A 41 11.48 18.96 -11.32
C LYS A 41 10.10 18.51 -10.86
N PRO A 42 9.55 17.41 -11.42
CA PRO A 42 8.31 16.84 -10.94
C PRO A 42 8.44 16.41 -9.48
N ARG A 43 7.40 16.66 -8.68
CA ARG A 43 7.31 16.29 -7.28
C ARG A 43 6.45 15.04 -7.15
N ILE A 44 7.06 13.96 -6.67
CA ILE A 44 6.40 12.66 -6.49
C ILE A 44 6.18 12.41 -5.00
N ALA A 45 4.95 12.12 -4.59
CA ALA A 45 4.67 11.63 -3.24
C ALA A 45 4.53 10.11 -3.26
N LEU A 46 5.35 9.44 -2.44
CA LEU A 46 5.24 8.03 -2.13
C LEU A 46 4.45 7.88 -0.81
N ILE A 47 3.23 7.35 -0.90
CA ILE A 47 2.37 7.12 0.26
C ILE A 47 2.28 5.62 0.53
N MET A 48 2.86 5.21 1.66
CA MET A 48 2.91 3.81 2.06
C MET A 48 1.89 3.50 3.17
N LYS A 49 1.77 2.23 3.48
CA LYS A 49 1.09 1.73 4.67
C LYS A 49 1.96 1.99 5.92
N SER A 50 2.04 1.05 6.86
CA SER A 50 2.73 1.25 8.13
C SER A 50 4.25 1.38 7.97
N LEU A 51 4.79 2.58 8.21
CA LEU A 51 6.24 2.80 8.30
C LEU A 51 6.89 2.10 9.51
N ALA A 52 6.11 1.57 10.44
CA ALA A 52 6.60 0.74 11.53
C ALA A 52 6.86 -0.71 11.11
N ASN A 53 6.35 -1.14 9.95
CA ASN A 53 6.62 -2.45 9.37
C ASN A 53 7.92 -2.38 8.56
N GLU A 54 8.87 -3.30 8.86
CA GLU A 54 10.19 -3.36 8.22
C GLU A 54 10.10 -3.43 6.68
N PHE A 55 9.11 -4.11 6.12
CA PHE A 55 8.90 -4.17 4.68
C PHE A 55 8.75 -2.78 4.05
N PHE A 56 7.91 -1.92 4.65
CA PHE A 56 7.72 -0.56 4.14
C PHE A 56 8.89 0.37 4.46
N ALA A 57 9.64 0.13 5.54
CA ALA A 57 10.89 0.84 5.80
C ALA A 57 11.93 0.55 4.70
N THR A 58 12.10 -0.72 4.32
CA THR A 58 12.98 -1.15 3.21
C THR A 58 12.53 -0.50 1.88
N MET A 59 11.23 -0.48 1.62
CA MET A 59 10.67 0.17 0.43
C MET A 59 10.96 1.68 0.40
N ALA A 60 10.83 2.36 1.54
CA ALA A 60 11.15 3.78 1.67
C ALA A 60 12.64 4.05 1.41
N ASP A 61 13.50 3.21 1.91
CA ASP A 61 14.95 3.37 1.75
C ASP A 61 15.38 3.12 0.30
N GLY A 62 14.81 2.12 -0.38
CA GLY A 62 14.99 1.92 -1.83
C GLY A 62 14.59 3.13 -2.65
N ALA A 63 13.40 3.70 -2.36
CA ALA A 63 12.91 4.90 -3.04
C ALA A 63 13.81 6.12 -2.81
N LYS A 64 14.29 6.34 -1.58
CA LYS A 64 15.22 7.44 -1.25
C LYS A 64 16.58 7.26 -1.93
N ALA A 65 17.11 6.03 -1.98
CA ALA A 65 18.35 5.73 -2.66
C ALA A 65 18.23 6.01 -4.17
N HIS A 66 17.12 5.60 -4.79
CA HIS A 66 16.84 5.89 -6.20
C HIS A 66 16.73 7.41 -6.44
N GLN A 67 15.99 8.14 -5.59
CA GLN A 67 15.88 9.60 -5.73
C GLN A 67 17.25 10.28 -5.59
N SER A 68 18.09 9.84 -4.65
CA SER A 68 19.42 10.41 -4.46
C SER A 68 20.31 10.22 -5.69
N ALA A 69 20.22 9.08 -6.38
CA ALA A 69 20.92 8.80 -7.63
C ALA A 69 20.36 9.59 -8.83
N HIS A 70 19.09 10.06 -8.74
CA HIS A 70 18.36 10.75 -9.80
C HIS A 70 17.87 12.15 -9.34
N ALA A 71 18.64 12.80 -8.46
CA ALA A 71 18.24 14.04 -7.80
C ALA A 71 17.92 15.19 -8.78
N GLU A 72 18.48 15.15 -9.99
CA GLU A 72 18.20 16.14 -11.03
C GLU A 72 16.90 15.87 -11.81
N GLN A 73 16.29 14.67 -11.66
CA GLN A 73 15.12 14.27 -12.44
C GLN A 73 13.80 14.55 -11.70
N TYR A 74 13.75 14.38 -10.39
CA TYR A 74 12.52 14.55 -9.60
C TYR A 74 12.80 14.79 -8.11
N ASP A 75 11.81 15.32 -7.41
CA ASP A 75 11.80 15.43 -5.95
C ASP A 75 10.85 14.38 -5.36
N LEU A 76 11.27 13.76 -4.22
CA LEU A 76 10.52 12.71 -3.55
C LEU A 76 10.04 13.15 -2.16
N ILE A 77 8.74 12.97 -1.90
CA ILE A 77 8.13 13.11 -0.57
C ILE A 77 7.69 11.73 -0.13
N VAL A 78 8.24 11.23 0.99
CA VAL A 78 7.90 9.92 1.53
C VAL A 78 7.00 10.09 2.74
N ASN A 79 5.81 9.48 2.69
CA ASN A 79 4.83 9.47 3.76
C ASN A 79 4.23 8.08 3.96
N GLY A 80 3.59 7.87 5.11
CA GLY A 80 2.86 6.64 5.43
C GLY A 80 2.05 6.80 6.71
N ILE A 81 1.27 5.78 7.02
CA ILE A 81 0.48 5.68 8.24
C ILE A 81 1.21 4.82 9.28
N LYS A 82 0.80 4.88 10.54
CA LYS A 82 1.40 4.05 11.61
C LYS A 82 0.77 2.67 11.71
N ASP A 83 -0.51 2.58 11.40
CA ASP A 83 -1.33 1.38 11.51
C ASP A 83 -2.04 1.17 10.16
N GLU A 84 -1.91 -0.02 9.58
CA GLU A 84 -2.51 -0.33 8.28
C GLU A 84 -4.05 -0.29 8.29
N ARG A 85 -4.68 -0.16 9.46
CA ARG A 85 -6.13 0.03 9.61
C ARG A 85 -6.56 1.50 9.59
N ASP A 86 -5.62 2.44 9.70
CA ASP A 86 -5.93 3.88 9.72
C ASP A 86 -6.12 4.43 8.30
N VAL A 87 -7.17 3.92 7.65
CA VAL A 87 -7.58 4.34 6.31
C VAL A 87 -7.91 5.83 6.26
N THR A 88 -8.51 6.38 7.33
CA THR A 88 -8.84 7.81 7.43
C THR A 88 -7.60 8.67 7.34
N ARG A 89 -6.52 8.31 8.02
CA ARG A 89 -5.25 9.03 7.93
C ARG A 89 -4.64 8.93 6.52
N GLN A 90 -4.73 7.75 5.89
CA GLN A 90 -4.19 7.60 4.53
C GLN A 90 -4.97 8.44 3.51
N VAL A 91 -6.30 8.52 3.63
CA VAL A 91 -7.12 9.44 2.81
C VAL A 91 -6.68 10.89 3.02
N ALA A 92 -6.49 11.34 4.27
CA ALA A 92 -6.02 12.68 4.57
C ALA A 92 -4.63 12.96 3.98
N LEU A 93 -3.71 11.99 4.02
CA LEU A 93 -2.38 12.11 3.40
C LEU A 93 -2.48 12.33 1.89
N VAL A 94 -3.39 11.66 1.19
CA VAL A 94 -3.60 11.89 -0.25
C VAL A 94 -4.06 13.32 -0.49
N ASP A 95 -5.08 13.81 0.24
CA ASP A 95 -5.59 15.17 0.10
C ASP A 95 -4.49 16.22 0.45
N GLU A 96 -3.67 15.99 1.50
CA GLU A 96 -2.52 16.83 1.87
C GLU A 96 -1.48 16.91 0.73
N MET A 97 -1.14 15.79 0.10
CA MET A 97 -0.17 15.78 -1.00
C MET A 97 -0.70 16.48 -2.24
N VAL A 98 -1.97 16.25 -2.60
CA VAL A 98 -2.62 16.98 -3.71
C VAL A 98 -2.63 18.48 -3.43
N ALA A 99 -3.00 18.91 -2.23
CA ALA A 99 -3.01 20.32 -1.84
C ALA A 99 -1.60 20.96 -1.84
N SER A 100 -0.56 20.15 -1.58
CA SER A 100 0.84 20.62 -1.63
C SER A 100 1.37 20.77 -3.06
N GLY A 101 0.60 20.39 -4.08
CA GLY A 101 0.96 20.54 -5.50
C GLY A 101 1.96 19.48 -5.97
N VAL A 102 1.80 18.21 -5.59
CA VAL A 102 2.57 17.11 -6.19
C VAL A 102 2.07 16.81 -7.60
N ASP A 103 2.99 16.41 -8.48
CA ASP A 103 2.68 16.03 -9.86
C ASP A 103 2.23 14.56 -9.96
N ALA A 104 2.72 13.71 -9.05
CA ALA A 104 2.34 12.30 -9.00
C ALA A 104 2.22 11.76 -7.58
N LEU A 105 1.34 10.76 -7.43
CA LEU A 105 1.17 9.93 -6.24
C LEU A 105 1.53 8.48 -6.60
N VAL A 106 2.47 7.90 -5.88
CA VAL A 106 2.75 6.46 -5.87
C VAL A 106 2.23 5.93 -4.54
N ILE A 107 1.21 5.08 -4.54
CA ILE A 107 0.49 4.71 -3.32
C ILE A 107 0.35 3.20 -3.15
N ALA A 108 0.70 2.71 -1.95
CA ALA A 108 0.33 1.40 -1.43
C ALA A 108 -0.94 1.55 -0.57
N PRO A 109 -2.14 1.26 -1.10
CA PRO A 109 -3.38 1.51 -0.37
C PRO A 109 -3.57 0.51 0.78
N ALA A 110 -3.95 1.00 1.95
CA ALA A 110 -4.26 0.18 3.12
C ALA A 110 -5.56 -0.62 2.94
N ASP A 111 -6.48 -0.08 2.14
CA ASP A 111 -7.76 -0.71 1.78
C ASP A 111 -7.96 -0.62 0.27
N SER A 112 -8.37 -1.74 -0.35
CA SER A 112 -8.48 -1.81 -1.81
C SER A 112 -9.63 -1.01 -2.41
N LYS A 113 -10.60 -0.56 -1.59
CA LYS A 113 -11.80 0.18 -2.04
C LYS A 113 -11.86 1.59 -1.49
N ALA A 114 -11.59 1.76 -0.21
CA ALA A 114 -11.85 3.02 0.50
C ALA A 114 -10.99 4.20 -0.01
N LEU A 115 -9.85 3.92 -0.65
CA LEU A 115 -8.99 4.95 -1.22
C LEU A 115 -9.44 5.43 -2.62
N ILE A 116 -10.25 4.65 -3.34
CA ILE A 116 -10.64 4.96 -4.73
C ILE A 116 -11.28 6.36 -4.85
N PRO A 117 -12.21 6.80 -3.98
CA PRO A 117 -12.81 8.13 -4.11
C PRO A 117 -11.80 9.29 -4.00
N VAL A 118 -10.83 9.21 -3.09
CA VAL A 118 -9.81 10.26 -2.95
C VAL A 118 -8.82 10.24 -4.10
N LEU A 119 -8.44 9.06 -4.59
CA LEU A 119 -7.56 8.92 -5.75
C LEU A 119 -8.22 9.40 -7.05
N ARG A 120 -9.54 9.24 -7.18
CA ARG A 120 -10.31 9.86 -8.29
C ARG A 120 -10.22 11.38 -8.22
N ARG A 121 -10.39 12.00 -7.04
CA ARG A 121 -10.23 13.46 -6.89
C ARG A 121 -8.81 13.91 -7.26
N ALA A 122 -7.78 13.19 -6.81
CA ALA A 122 -6.40 13.47 -7.18
C ALA A 122 -6.20 13.45 -8.71
N ARG A 123 -6.72 12.43 -9.38
CA ARG A 123 -6.68 12.33 -10.86
C ARG A 123 -7.44 13.48 -11.54
N GLN A 124 -8.59 13.86 -11.03
CA GLN A 124 -9.37 15.01 -11.55
C GLN A 124 -8.66 16.34 -11.37
N SER A 125 -7.78 16.45 -10.37
CA SER A 125 -6.90 17.61 -10.16
C SER A 125 -5.63 17.59 -11.02
N GLY A 126 -5.50 16.60 -11.93
CA GLY A 126 -4.36 16.48 -12.85
C GLY A 126 -3.16 15.73 -12.29
N VAL A 127 -3.25 15.16 -11.08
CA VAL A 127 -2.16 14.39 -10.47
C VAL A 127 -2.11 12.98 -11.09
N VAL A 128 -0.93 12.55 -11.51
CA VAL A 128 -0.69 11.15 -11.93
C VAL A 128 -0.80 10.25 -10.71
N VAL A 129 -1.51 9.12 -10.81
CA VAL A 129 -1.63 8.14 -9.71
C VAL A 129 -1.17 6.78 -10.19
N ILE A 130 -0.22 6.19 -9.45
CA ILE A 130 0.27 4.81 -9.63
C ILE A 130 -0.04 4.03 -8.34
N ASN A 131 -0.70 2.91 -8.48
CA ASN A 131 -0.99 1.98 -7.39
C ASN A 131 0.13 0.95 -7.26
N ILE A 132 0.69 0.77 -6.08
CA ILE A 132 1.71 -0.26 -5.80
C ILE A 132 1.28 -1.20 -4.68
N ASP A 133 1.96 -2.34 -4.52
CA ASP A 133 1.84 -3.31 -3.43
C ASP A 133 0.46 -3.96 -3.28
N ASN A 134 -0.54 -3.24 -2.80
CA ASN A 134 -1.90 -3.71 -2.65
C ASN A 134 -2.79 -3.18 -3.77
N GLN A 135 -3.33 -4.08 -4.59
CA GLN A 135 -4.14 -3.68 -5.74
C GLN A 135 -5.48 -3.07 -5.31
N LEU A 136 -5.85 -1.96 -5.96
CA LEU A 136 -7.19 -1.39 -5.85
C LEU A 136 -8.22 -2.34 -6.48
N ASP A 137 -9.44 -2.35 -5.94
CA ASP A 137 -10.53 -3.21 -6.41
C ASP A 137 -10.88 -2.91 -7.88
N ALA A 138 -10.57 -3.87 -8.75
CA ALA A 138 -10.72 -3.72 -10.19
C ALA A 138 -12.18 -3.45 -10.60
N LYS A 139 -13.16 -4.10 -9.91
CA LYS A 139 -14.57 -3.94 -10.20
C LYS A 139 -15.07 -2.52 -9.84
N GLN A 140 -14.57 -1.97 -8.74
CA GLN A 140 -14.92 -0.60 -8.36
C GLN A 140 -14.26 0.41 -9.29
N LEU A 141 -12.99 0.20 -9.68
CA LEU A 141 -12.31 1.04 -10.68
C LEU A 141 -13.09 1.04 -12.01
N GLU A 142 -13.53 -0.12 -12.48
CA GLU A 142 -14.36 -0.25 -13.68
C GLU A 142 -15.69 0.50 -13.54
N THR A 143 -16.40 0.31 -12.42
CA THR A 143 -17.67 0.99 -12.12
C THR A 143 -17.52 2.51 -12.15
N GLU A 144 -16.42 3.02 -11.62
CA GLU A 144 -16.11 4.46 -11.59
C GLU A 144 -15.44 4.96 -12.89
N ARG A 145 -15.20 4.09 -13.87
CA ARG A 145 -14.49 4.38 -15.12
C ARG A 145 -13.13 5.04 -14.86
N LEU A 146 -12.45 4.57 -13.83
CA LEU A 146 -11.17 5.09 -13.36
C LEU A 146 -10.05 4.10 -13.72
N ARG A 147 -9.06 4.54 -14.47
CA ARG A 147 -7.86 3.76 -14.76
C ARG A 147 -6.71 4.25 -13.89
N ILE A 148 -6.24 3.41 -12.98
CA ILE A 148 -5.04 3.60 -12.17
C ILE A 148 -4.14 2.39 -12.42
N PRO A 149 -2.94 2.55 -13.00
CA PRO A 149 -2.02 1.44 -13.26
C PRO A 149 -1.58 0.79 -11.95
N PHE A 150 -1.47 -0.54 -11.95
CA PHE A 150 -0.92 -1.30 -10.83
C PHE A 150 0.51 -1.75 -11.12
N VAL A 151 1.38 -1.62 -10.12
CA VAL A 151 2.75 -2.11 -10.13
C VAL A 151 2.96 -2.97 -8.89
N GLY A 152 3.13 -4.26 -9.07
CA GLY A 152 3.27 -5.19 -7.95
C GLY A 152 3.35 -6.65 -8.37
N PRO A 153 3.64 -7.56 -7.42
CA PRO A 153 3.74 -8.98 -7.69
C PRO A 153 2.38 -9.65 -7.86
N ASP A 154 2.38 -10.83 -8.45
CA ASP A 154 1.25 -11.75 -8.35
C ASP A 154 1.26 -12.41 -6.97
N ASN A 155 0.46 -11.86 -6.05
CA ASN A 155 0.40 -12.30 -4.66
C ASN A 155 -0.09 -13.75 -4.51
N ARG A 156 -1.00 -14.23 -5.40
CA ARG A 156 -1.50 -15.60 -5.35
C ARG A 156 -0.42 -16.58 -5.78
N VAL A 157 0.29 -16.28 -6.85
CA VAL A 157 1.41 -17.09 -7.35
C VAL A 157 2.53 -17.14 -6.30
N GLY A 158 2.91 -16.02 -5.71
CA GLY A 158 3.95 -15.98 -4.69
C GLY A 158 3.60 -16.77 -3.43
N ALA A 159 2.36 -16.63 -2.93
CA ALA A 159 1.91 -17.38 -1.77
C ALA A 159 1.82 -18.90 -2.09
N LYS A 160 1.35 -19.25 -3.30
CA LYS A 160 1.34 -20.63 -3.74
C LYS A 160 2.76 -21.22 -3.83
N LEU A 161 3.73 -20.48 -4.34
CA LEU A 161 5.14 -20.90 -4.43
C LEU A 161 5.71 -21.25 -3.05
N VAL A 162 5.49 -20.42 -2.04
CA VAL A 162 5.91 -20.69 -0.65
C VAL A 162 5.11 -21.87 -0.06
N GLY A 163 3.81 -21.92 -0.33
CA GLY A 163 2.95 -23.03 0.10
C GLY A 163 3.37 -24.36 -0.48
N ASP A 164 3.69 -24.43 -1.77
CA ASP A 164 4.15 -25.65 -2.44
C ASP A 164 5.49 -26.15 -1.83
N TYR A 165 6.41 -25.21 -1.51
CA TYR A 165 7.66 -25.57 -0.84
C TYR A 165 7.42 -26.17 0.56
N LEU A 166 6.49 -25.58 1.32
CA LEU A 166 6.07 -26.13 2.62
C LEU A 166 5.43 -27.50 2.45
N ALA A 167 4.49 -27.64 1.52
CA ALA A 167 3.76 -28.89 1.30
C ALA A 167 4.70 -30.06 0.98
N ALA A 168 5.80 -29.83 0.26
CA ALA A 168 6.82 -30.85 -0.02
C ALA A 168 7.55 -31.36 1.23
N LYS A 169 7.39 -30.73 2.40
CA LYS A 169 7.96 -31.13 3.69
C LYS A 169 6.93 -31.79 4.62
N LEU A 170 5.68 -31.86 4.20
CA LEU A 170 4.56 -32.40 4.96
C LEU A 170 4.05 -33.70 4.31
N SER A 171 3.15 -34.38 5.00
CA SER A 171 2.45 -35.60 4.51
C SER A 171 0.98 -35.27 4.20
N PRO A 172 0.38 -35.85 3.16
CA PRO A 172 -1.05 -35.71 2.92
C PRO A 172 -1.88 -36.05 4.16
N GLY A 173 -2.83 -35.19 4.49
CA GLY A 173 -3.64 -35.27 5.70
C GLY A 173 -3.10 -34.48 6.90
N ASP A 174 -1.86 -33.99 6.86
CA ASP A 174 -1.32 -33.12 7.91
C ASP A 174 -2.18 -31.86 8.08
N GLU A 175 -2.33 -31.45 9.33
CA GLU A 175 -3.09 -30.26 9.70
C GLU A 175 -2.23 -29.00 9.60
N VAL A 176 -2.79 -27.95 9.02
CA VAL A 176 -2.13 -26.65 8.86
C VAL A 176 -3.10 -25.53 9.22
N ALA A 177 -2.56 -24.38 9.62
CA ALA A 177 -3.34 -23.16 9.85
C ALA A 177 -2.82 -21.99 9.03
N ILE A 178 -3.70 -21.02 8.74
CA ILE A 178 -3.38 -19.82 7.99
C ILE A 178 -3.59 -18.57 8.87
N LEU A 179 -2.57 -17.72 8.96
CA LEU A 179 -2.68 -16.37 9.48
C LEU A 179 -2.87 -15.41 8.30
N GLU A 180 -4.11 -14.94 8.15
CA GLU A 180 -4.50 -14.05 7.05
C GLU A 180 -4.09 -12.60 7.34
N GLY A 181 -3.93 -11.80 6.27
CA GLY A 181 -3.80 -10.36 6.35
C GLY A 181 -5.11 -9.63 6.65
N LEU A 182 -5.18 -8.34 6.34
CA LEU A 182 -6.43 -7.58 6.37
C LEU A 182 -7.38 -8.09 5.29
N GLN A 183 -8.63 -8.37 5.66
CA GLN A 183 -9.66 -8.88 4.74
C GLN A 183 -10.13 -7.82 3.72
N THR A 184 -9.85 -6.55 3.96
CA THR A 184 -10.15 -5.44 3.06
C THR A 184 -9.04 -5.15 2.05
N SER A 185 -7.93 -5.90 2.11
CA SER A 185 -6.81 -5.78 1.20
C SER A 185 -6.77 -6.95 0.20
N GLU A 186 -6.62 -6.62 -1.08
CA GLU A 186 -6.60 -7.59 -2.17
C GLU A 186 -5.39 -8.54 -2.07
N ASN A 187 -4.21 -8.01 -1.71
CA ASN A 187 -3.02 -8.85 -1.50
C ASN A 187 -3.23 -9.87 -0.36
N GLY A 188 -3.94 -9.49 0.72
CA GLY A 188 -4.27 -10.41 1.81
C GLY A 188 -5.17 -11.56 1.34
N ARG A 189 -6.19 -11.24 0.56
CA ARG A 189 -7.10 -12.22 -0.05
C ARG A 189 -6.35 -13.16 -1.01
N LEU A 190 -5.52 -12.61 -1.89
CA LEU A 190 -4.78 -13.39 -2.89
C LEU A 190 -3.72 -14.29 -2.25
N ARG A 191 -3.01 -13.83 -1.20
CA ARG A 191 -2.04 -14.67 -0.48
C ARG A 191 -2.73 -15.83 0.23
N LYS A 192 -3.89 -15.58 0.88
CA LYS A 192 -4.71 -16.66 1.44
C LYS A 192 -5.08 -17.68 0.37
N GLU A 193 -5.64 -17.24 -0.76
CA GLU A 193 -6.02 -18.15 -1.85
C GLU A 193 -4.83 -18.96 -2.39
N GLY A 194 -3.64 -18.33 -2.53
CA GLY A 194 -2.44 -19.04 -2.97
C GLY A 194 -2.01 -20.13 -1.98
N PHE A 195 -2.08 -19.87 -0.68
CA PHE A 195 -1.83 -20.86 0.35
C PHE A 195 -2.88 -22.00 0.32
N GLU A 196 -4.16 -21.67 0.20
CA GLU A 196 -5.24 -22.65 0.09
C GLU A 196 -5.05 -23.53 -1.14
N ASP A 197 -4.68 -22.95 -2.29
CA ASP A 197 -4.39 -23.69 -3.52
C ASP A 197 -3.25 -24.71 -3.32
N ALA A 198 -2.15 -24.31 -2.69
CA ALA A 198 -1.01 -25.17 -2.43
C ALA A 198 -1.38 -26.31 -1.47
N MET A 199 -2.02 -25.99 -0.35
CA MET A 199 -2.40 -26.97 0.67
C MET A 199 -3.43 -27.96 0.14
N LYS A 200 -4.41 -27.49 -0.61
CA LYS A 200 -5.44 -28.33 -1.25
C LYS A 200 -4.83 -29.28 -2.30
N ALA A 201 -3.94 -28.75 -3.14
CA ALA A 201 -3.29 -29.56 -4.17
C ALA A 201 -2.44 -30.68 -3.57
N ALA A 202 -1.85 -30.46 -2.40
CA ALA A 202 -1.03 -31.45 -1.68
C ALA A 202 -1.83 -32.34 -0.71
N GLY A 203 -3.15 -32.15 -0.61
CA GLY A 203 -4.02 -32.95 0.25
C GLY A 203 -3.89 -32.66 1.75
N MET A 204 -3.43 -31.42 2.12
CA MET A 204 -3.34 -31.00 3.51
C MET A 204 -4.72 -30.58 4.05
N ARG A 205 -4.89 -30.61 5.37
CA ARG A 205 -6.10 -30.18 6.05
C ARG A 205 -5.90 -28.80 6.68
N ILE A 206 -6.52 -27.77 6.10
CA ILE A 206 -6.57 -26.44 6.74
C ILE A 206 -7.61 -26.53 7.85
N VAL A 207 -7.17 -26.53 9.11
CA VAL A 207 -8.06 -26.68 10.28
C VAL A 207 -8.48 -25.33 10.87
N ASP A 208 -7.70 -24.26 10.63
CA ASP A 208 -8.04 -22.90 11.05
C ASP A 208 -7.46 -21.87 10.09
N SER A 209 -8.16 -20.73 9.93
CA SER A 209 -7.73 -19.61 9.10
C SER A 209 -8.31 -18.32 9.66
N GLN A 210 -7.45 -17.44 10.23
CA GLN A 210 -7.88 -16.24 10.93
C GLN A 210 -7.03 -15.02 10.55
N SER A 211 -7.69 -13.84 10.50
CA SER A 211 -6.99 -12.59 10.18
C SER A 211 -6.22 -12.04 11.38
N ALA A 212 -4.92 -12.04 11.28
CA ALA A 212 -4.02 -11.35 12.22
C ALA A 212 -3.69 -9.91 11.79
N GLN A 213 -4.32 -9.40 10.72
CA GLN A 213 -4.33 -8.00 10.32
C GLN A 213 -2.93 -7.41 10.08
N TRP A 214 -1.99 -8.23 9.61
CA TRP A 214 -0.57 -7.92 9.38
C TRP A 214 0.25 -7.71 10.67
N GLU A 215 -0.36 -7.88 11.86
CA GLU A 215 0.22 -7.54 13.14
C GLU A 215 0.88 -8.75 13.83
N MET A 216 2.17 -8.59 14.21
CA MET A 216 2.93 -9.62 14.92
C MET A 216 2.28 -10.04 16.25
N SER A 217 1.83 -9.08 17.06
CA SER A 217 1.22 -9.35 18.37
C SER A 217 -0.08 -10.11 18.25
N LYS A 218 -0.91 -9.75 17.28
CA LYS A 218 -2.17 -10.44 17.01
C LYS A 218 -1.93 -11.84 16.46
N ALA A 219 -0.95 -12.00 15.57
CA ALA A 219 -0.53 -13.29 15.05
C ALA A 219 -0.04 -14.21 16.16
N ASN A 220 0.74 -13.70 17.12
CA ASN A 220 1.17 -14.46 18.30
C ASN A 220 -0.03 -14.97 19.12
N THR A 221 -1.01 -14.11 19.40
CA THR A 221 -2.21 -14.48 20.15
C THR A 221 -3.02 -15.55 19.41
N LEU A 222 -3.29 -15.33 18.12
CA LEU A 222 -4.06 -16.28 17.30
C LEU A 222 -3.35 -17.61 17.12
N ALA A 223 -2.05 -17.59 16.82
CA ALA A 223 -1.26 -18.81 16.69
C ALA A 223 -1.24 -19.63 17.98
N SER A 224 -1.15 -18.95 19.15
CA SER A 224 -1.24 -19.63 20.44
C SER A 224 -2.60 -20.32 20.65
N SER A 225 -3.72 -19.65 20.30
CA SER A 225 -5.05 -20.26 20.35
C SER A 225 -5.17 -21.44 19.36
N MET A 226 -4.75 -21.25 18.12
CA MET A 226 -4.79 -22.32 17.08
C MET A 226 -4.02 -23.57 17.53
N LEU A 227 -2.83 -23.40 18.10
CA LEU A 227 -2.01 -24.50 18.60
C LEU A 227 -2.59 -25.19 19.83
N ALA A 228 -3.37 -24.47 20.65
CA ALA A 228 -4.08 -25.04 21.81
C ALA A 228 -5.34 -25.80 21.39
N GLU A 229 -6.09 -25.27 20.41
CA GLU A 229 -7.33 -25.86 19.91
C GLU A 229 -7.06 -27.04 18.96
N HIS A 230 -5.97 -26.97 18.20
CA HIS A 230 -5.54 -27.97 17.22
C HIS A 230 -4.10 -28.41 17.48
N PRO A 231 -3.84 -29.26 18.49
CA PRO A 231 -2.47 -29.65 18.87
C PRO A 231 -1.73 -30.44 17.79
N GLU A 232 -2.45 -30.97 16.79
CA GLU A 232 -1.85 -31.73 15.67
C GLU A 232 -1.39 -30.85 14.50
N ILE A 233 -1.58 -29.52 14.54
CA ILE A 233 -1.08 -28.60 13.51
C ILE A 233 0.43 -28.84 13.29
N LYS A 234 0.83 -29.09 12.05
CA LYS A 234 2.22 -29.29 11.62
C LYS A 234 2.84 -28.04 11.02
N ALA A 235 1.99 -27.10 10.52
CA ALA A 235 2.51 -25.88 9.93
C ALA A 235 1.55 -24.68 10.08
N ILE A 236 2.14 -23.48 10.09
CA ILE A 236 1.43 -22.20 10.01
C ILE A 236 1.93 -21.43 8.78
N LEU A 237 0.99 -21.05 7.91
CA LEU A 237 1.24 -20.21 6.76
C LEU A 237 0.84 -18.75 7.12
N ALA A 238 1.80 -17.87 7.22
CA ALA A 238 1.56 -16.46 7.55
C ALA A 238 1.61 -15.60 6.28
N ALA A 239 0.58 -14.81 6.06
CA ALA A 239 0.46 -14.00 4.86
C ALA A 239 1.43 -12.80 4.83
N ASN A 240 2.19 -12.55 5.91
CA ASN A 240 3.39 -11.71 5.91
C ASN A 240 4.40 -12.15 6.98
N ASP A 241 5.60 -11.65 6.87
CA ASP A 241 6.73 -11.98 7.74
C ASP A 241 6.57 -11.50 9.19
N SER A 242 5.93 -10.35 9.40
CA SER A 242 5.60 -9.88 10.76
C SER A 242 4.71 -10.89 11.49
N MET A 243 3.72 -11.47 10.80
CA MET A 243 2.86 -12.49 11.37
C MET A 243 3.59 -13.84 11.52
N ALA A 244 4.53 -14.17 10.62
CA ALA A 244 5.38 -15.36 10.76
C ALA A 244 6.25 -15.28 12.02
N LEU A 245 6.81 -14.12 12.34
CA LEU A 245 7.53 -13.89 13.60
C LEU A 245 6.62 -14.03 14.83
N GLY A 246 5.36 -13.57 14.71
CA GLY A 246 4.33 -13.78 15.75
C GLY A 246 4.04 -15.26 15.99
N ALA A 247 3.84 -16.03 14.91
CA ALA A 247 3.65 -17.48 14.98
C ALA A 247 4.86 -18.22 15.56
N MET A 248 6.07 -17.78 15.18
CA MET A 248 7.33 -18.31 15.74
C MET A 248 7.42 -18.08 17.26
N ALA A 249 7.04 -16.89 17.73
CA ALA A 249 7.00 -16.60 19.16
C ALA A 249 5.95 -17.45 19.91
N ALA A 250 4.77 -17.67 19.30
CA ALA A 250 3.75 -18.58 19.83
C ALA A 250 4.25 -20.01 19.92
N ALA A 251 4.84 -20.55 18.86
CA ALA A 251 5.42 -21.89 18.86
C ALA A 251 6.46 -22.10 19.97
N LYS A 252 7.32 -21.10 20.17
CA LYS A 252 8.31 -21.12 21.27
C LYS A 252 7.62 -21.14 22.64
N SER A 253 6.57 -20.38 22.87
CA SER A 253 5.89 -20.28 24.15
C SER A 253 5.22 -21.60 24.57
N VAL A 254 4.84 -22.44 23.59
CA VAL A 254 4.22 -23.76 23.82
C VAL A 254 5.21 -24.94 23.59
N GLY A 255 6.50 -24.65 23.41
CA GLY A 255 7.55 -25.67 23.29
C GLY A 255 7.56 -26.41 21.95
N ARG A 256 6.94 -25.85 20.89
CA ARG A 256 6.80 -26.47 19.57
C ARG A 256 7.71 -25.86 18.49
N GLU A 257 8.74 -25.16 18.89
CA GLU A 257 9.66 -24.44 17.97
C GLU A 257 10.45 -25.35 17.02
N ARG A 258 10.50 -26.67 17.26
CA ARG A 258 11.26 -27.64 16.48
C ARG A 258 10.42 -28.56 15.60
N ASP A 259 9.13 -28.65 15.87
CA ASP A 259 8.19 -29.58 15.21
C ASP A 259 7.05 -28.85 14.47
N LEU A 260 7.04 -27.53 14.51
CA LEU A 260 6.12 -26.68 13.78
C LEU A 260 6.85 -25.96 12.63
N SER A 261 6.44 -26.20 11.40
CA SER A 261 6.93 -25.46 10.24
C SER A 261 6.20 -24.14 10.08
N ILE A 262 6.93 -23.06 9.82
CA ILE A 262 6.35 -21.72 9.63
C ILE A 262 6.89 -21.14 8.32
N VAL A 263 5.99 -20.55 7.52
CA VAL A 263 6.36 -19.79 6.33
C VAL A 263 5.79 -18.39 6.37
N GLY A 264 6.45 -17.46 5.68
CA GLY A 264 6.09 -16.06 5.61
C GLY A 264 5.97 -15.50 4.19
N PHE A 265 6.00 -14.18 4.10
CA PHE A 265 5.96 -13.42 2.85
C PHE A 265 6.54 -12.04 3.15
N ASP A 266 7.45 -11.48 2.35
CA ASP A 266 8.08 -10.14 2.34
C ASP A 266 9.62 -10.17 2.37
N ASN A 267 10.25 -11.25 2.87
CA ASN A 267 11.71 -11.37 2.98
C ASN A 267 12.37 -10.29 3.85
N ILE A 268 11.75 -9.93 5.00
CA ILE A 268 12.35 -8.95 5.92
C ILE A 268 13.61 -9.51 6.60
N ALA A 269 14.52 -8.63 7.07
CA ALA A 269 15.80 -9.05 7.65
C ALA A 269 15.63 -9.99 8.85
N ALA A 270 14.68 -9.71 9.73
CA ALA A 270 14.40 -10.54 10.90
C ALA A 270 13.97 -11.98 10.52
N VAL A 271 13.24 -12.15 9.39
CA VAL A 271 12.83 -13.49 8.92
C VAL A 271 14.00 -14.19 8.21
N LYS A 272 14.83 -13.47 7.45
CA LYS A 272 16.09 -14.06 6.92
C LYS A 272 16.96 -14.66 8.02
N ASP A 273 17.08 -13.97 9.16
CA ASP A 273 17.83 -14.49 10.32
C ASP A 273 17.11 -15.68 10.96
N ALA A 274 15.79 -15.68 11.01
CA ALA A 274 15.01 -16.82 11.50
C ALA A 274 15.12 -18.04 10.57
N ILE A 275 15.19 -17.84 9.25
CA ILE A 275 15.43 -18.92 8.27
C ILE A 275 16.83 -19.50 8.44
N ARG A 276 17.87 -18.66 8.56
CA ARG A 276 19.25 -19.14 8.84
C ARG A 276 19.34 -19.94 10.13
N ALA A 277 18.53 -19.57 11.12
CA ALA A 277 18.46 -20.27 12.41
C ALA A 277 17.54 -21.51 12.40
N GLY A 278 16.93 -21.85 11.25
CA GLY A 278 16.00 -22.99 11.10
C GLY A 278 14.67 -22.86 11.86
N ARG A 279 14.26 -21.62 12.20
CA ARG A 279 13.04 -21.34 12.95
C ARG A 279 11.83 -20.95 12.06
N ILE A 280 12.12 -20.44 10.88
CA ILE A 280 11.15 -20.23 9.80
C ILE A 280 11.68 -20.99 8.60
N LEU A 281 10.78 -21.66 7.86
CA LEU A 281 11.17 -22.55 6.76
C LEU A 281 11.47 -21.78 5.47
N ALA A 282 10.62 -20.82 5.13
CA ALA A 282 10.72 -20.04 3.89
C ALA A 282 9.90 -18.75 3.96
N THR A 283 10.18 -17.83 3.05
CA THR A 283 9.38 -16.65 2.76
C THR A 283 9.40 -16.35 1.26
N ALA A 284 8.48 -15.51 0.78
CA ALA A 284 8.53 -14.96 -0.56
C ALA A 284 9.21 -13.58 -0.53
N ASP A 285 10.17 -13.35 -1.41
CA ASP A 285 10.73 -12.02 -1.67
C ASP A 285 9.96 -11.34 -2.80
N GLN A 286 9.30 -10.25 -2.49
CA GLN A 286 8.64 -9.41 -3.48
C GLN A 286 9.47 -8.16 -3.84
N HIS A 287 10.75 -8.15 -3.50
CA HIS A 287 11.71 -7.07 -3.78
C HIS A 287 11.21 -5.70 -3.32
N GLY A 288 10.92 -5.60 -2.01
CA GLY A 288 10.35 -4.39 -1.41
C GLY A 288 11.16 -3.13 -1.68
N ASP A 289 12.50 -3.22 -1.69
CA ASP A 289 13.42 -2.13 -2.02
C ASP A 289 13.25 -1.59 -3.45
N GLN A 290 12.80 -2.43 -4.39
CA GLN A 290 12.62 -2.08 -5.80
C GLN A 290 11.16 -1.74 -6.14
N LEU A 291 10.21 -2.22 -5.36
CA LEU A 291 8.78 -2.07 -5.67
C LEU A 291 8.34 -0.60 -5.79
N ALA A 292 8.77 0.26 -4.85
CA ALA A 292 8.50 1.69 -4.96
C ALA A 292 9.26 2.34 -6.12
N VAL A 293 10.46 1.87 -6.45
CA VAL A 293 11.25 2.35 -7.59
C VAL A 293 10.49 2.11 -8.89
N PHE A 294 9.99 0.90 -9.12
CA PHE A 294 9.16 0.59 -10.30
C PHE A 294 7.92 1.49 -10.38
N GLY A 295 7.28 1.78 -9.24
CA GLY A 295 6.16 2.71 -9.15
C GLY A 295 6.55 4.15 -9.50
N ILE A 296 7.68 4.63 -9.00
CA ILE A 296 8.22 5.97 -9.30
C ILE A 296 8.59 6.08 -10.79
N GLU A 297 9.26 5.10 -11.35
CA GLU A 297 9.58 5.08 -12.79
C GLU A 297 8.32 5.06 -13.66
N ALA A 298 7.28 4.33 -13.26
CA ALA A 298 6.00 4.36 -13.95
C ALA A 298 5.36 5.75 -13.88
N ALA A 299 5.45 6.44 -12.73
CA ALA A 299 4.96 7.80 -12.57
C ALA A 299 5.74 8.79 -13.44
N LEU A 300 7.07 8.70 -13.50
CA LEU A 300 7.91 9.55 -14.35
C LEU A 300 7.59 9.35 -15.84
N ARG A 301 7.39 8.10 -16.28
CA ARG A 301 6.94 7.81 -17.66
C ARG A 301 5.58 8.44 -17.99
N ALA A 302 4.62 8.33 -17.05
CA ALA A 302 3.29 8.92 -17.21
C ALA A 302 3.30 10.46 -17.23
N LEU A 303 4.22 11.08 -16.50
CA LEU A 303 4.41 12.54 -16.51
C LEU A 303 5.06 13.03 -17.81
N ALA A 304 5.96 12.22 -18.41
CA ALA A 304 6.62 12.54 -19.66
C ALA A 304 5.66 12.38 -20.87
N ASP A 305 4.73 11.44 -20.82
CA ASP A 305 3.73 11.19 -21.89
C ASP A 305 2.32 11.21 -21.27
N LYS A 306 1.71 12.39 -21.23
CA LYS A 306 0.39 12.62 -20.62
C LYS A 306 -0.77 11.96 -21.37
N ASP A 307 -0.56 11.60 -22.62
CA ASP A 307 -1.56 10.96 -23.47
C ASP A 307 -1.56 9.42 -23.29
N SER A 308 -0.53 8.87 -22.66
CA SER A 308 -0.38 7.45 -22.40
C SER A 308 -0.64 7.13 -20.91
N VAL A 309 -1.59 6.22 -20.67
CA VAL A 309 -1.75 5.61 -19.33
C VAL A 309 -0.86 4.37 -19.30
N PRO A 310 0.14 4.28 -18.41
CA PRO A 310 0.98 3.09 -18.31
C PRO A 310 0.15 1.81 -18.14
N ALA A 311 0.64 0.71 -18.72
CA ALA A 311 0.10 -0.62 -18.44
C ALA A 311 0.43 -1.05 -17.01
N ASP A 312 -0.30 -2.04 -16.49
CA ASP A 312 0.07 -2.70 -15.25
C ASP A 312 1.43 -3.37 -15.41
N ILE A 313 2.25 -3.35 -14.35
CA ILE A 313 3.59 -3.93 -14.33
C ILE A 313 3.59 -5.02 -13.25
N GLN A 314 3.75 -6.25 -13.67
CA GLN A 314 3.98 -7.37 -12.76
C GLN A 314 5.45 -7.39 -12.36
N THR A 315 5.73 -7.28 -11.05
CA THR A 315 7.09 -7.34 -10.50
C THR A 315 7.49 -8.79 -10.20
N PRO A 316 8.81 -9.09 -10.14
CA PRO A 316 9.28 -10.43 -9.79
C PRO A 316 8.89 -10.79 -8.35
N ILE A 317 8.89 -12.11 -8.09
CA ILE A 317 8.72 -12.69 -6.77
C ILE A 317 9.51 -13.98 -6.69
N ASP A 318 10.32 -14.13 -5.64
CA ASP A 318 11.23 -15.24 -5.47
C ASP A 318 11.00 -16.01 -4.16
N LEU A 319 11.25 -17.33 -4.19
CA LEU A 319 11.26 -18.16 -2.98
C LEU A 319 12.58 -18.00 -2.24
N VAL A 320 12.50 -17.66 -0.96
CA VAL A 320 13.66 -17.56 -0.06
C VAL A 320 13.63 -18.68 0.97
N THR A 321 14.69 -19.49 0.99
CA THR A 321 14.90 -20.63 1.88
C THR A 321 16.32 -20.57 2.46
N ALA A 322 16.66 -21.51 3.36
CA ALA A 322 18.02 -21.60 3.87
C ALA A 322 19.06 -21.85 2.75
N GLU A 323 18.66 -22.64 1.72
CA GLU A 323 19.54 -22.95 0.59
C GLU A 323 19.79 -21.71 -0.28
N THR A 324 18.77 -20.88 -0.54
CA THR A 324 18.91 -19.66 -1.37
C THR A 324 19.63 -18.53 -0.62
N LEU A 325 19.53 -18.45 0.72
CA LEU A 325 20.25 -17.49 1.55
C LEU A 325 21.76 -17.82 1.72
N GLY A 326 22.19 -19.02 1.41
CA GLY A 326 23.58 -19.48 1.49
C GLY A 326 24.36 -19.35 0.19
N GLN A 327 23.70 -18.94 -0.90
CA GLN A 327 24.31 -18.66 -2.21
C GLN A 327 24.63 -17.18 -2.35
#